data_98bb1aff8056d02db72a446108c318be
#
_entry.id   98bb1aff8056d02db72a446108c318be
#
_cell.length_a   1.000
_cell.length_b   1.000
_cell.length_c   1.000
_cell.angle_alpha   90.00
_cell.angle_beta   90.00
_cell.angle_gamma   90.00
#
_symmetry.space_group_name_H-M   'P 1'
#
loop_
_entity.id
_entity.type
_entity.pdbx_description
1 polymer ?
#
loop_
_entity_poly.entity_id
_entity_poly.type
_entity_poly.pdbx_seq_one_letter_code
_entity_poly.pdbx_strand_id
1 'polypeptide(L)'
;MSEETRRYADEVTAGPGGAMTEEVGVVTGDLTVVTTRLPDGRATVRVQYTGAEEWYTLTGSPADVPPDGLEALHLAVVRAVRQGGEAVVPGS
;
A
#
# COMPACT_ATOMS: atom_id res chain seq x y z
N MET A 1 21.70 15.79 -10.89
CA MET A 1 20.56 15.02 -11.40
C MET A 1 19.75 14.50 -10.24
N SER A 2 18.47 14.76 -10.27
CA SER A 2 17.61 14.29 -9.22
C SER A 2 17.13 12.88 -9.57
N GLU A 3 17.05 12.03 -8.57
CA GLU A 3 16.50 10.70 -8.74
C GLU A 3 15.04 10.72 -8.36
N GLU A 4 14.23 10.02 -9.11
CA GLU A 4 12.85 9.85 -8.75
C GLU A 4 12.75 9.03 -7.47
N THR A 5 11.83 9.42 -6.60
CA THR A 5 11.52 8.63 -5.45
C THR A 5 10.86 7.33 -5.93
N ARG A 6 11.41 6.20 -5.52
CA ARG A 6 10.93 4.90 -5.95
C ARG A 6 10.20 4.15 -4.84
N ARG A 7 10.13 4.73 -3.66
CA ARG A 7 9.55 4.06 -2.51
C ARG A 7 9.00 5.08 -1.55
N TYR A 8 7.78 4.82 -1.10
CA TYR A 8 7.14 5.62 -0.06
C TYR A 8 6.69 4.68 1.05
N ALA A 9 6.84 5.12 2.29
CA ALA A 9 6.44 4.34 3.45
C ALA A 9 5.76 5.25 4.46
N ASP A 10 4.62 4.80 4.99
CA ASP A 10 3.89 5.53 6.01
C ASP A 10 3.21 4.57 6.96
N GLU A 11 3.03 5.01 8.19
CA GLU A 11 2.24 4.29 9.18
C GLU A 11 0.82 4.82 9.15
N VAL A 12 -0.13 3.92 9.30
CA VAL A 12 -1.54 4.29 9.28
C VAL A 12 -2.32 3.31 10.15
N THR A 13 -3.27 3.83 10.93
CA THR A 13 -4.20 2.97 11.66
C THR A 13 -5.35 2.62 10.72
N ALA A 14 -5.52 1.31 10.47
CA ALA A 14 -6.58 0.85 9.59
C ALA A 14 -7.95 1.19 10.16
N GLY A 15 -8.85 1.65 9.30
CA GLY A 15 -10.23 1.86 9.69
C GLY A 15 -10.99 0.56 9.86
N PRO A 16 -12.25 0.63 10.29
CA PRO A 16 -13.06 -0.59 10.48
C PRO A 16 -13.11 -1.43 9.22
N GLY A 17 -12.94 -2.73 9.37
CA GLY A 17 -12.88 -3.67 8.25
C GLY A 17 -11.49 -3.87 7.69
N GLY A 18 -10.52 -3.05 8.09
CA GLY A 18 -9.11 -3.26 7.79
C GLY A 18 -8.73 -3.20 6.33
N ALA A 19 -7.60 -3.86 6.01
CA ALA A 19 -7.06 -3.95 4.65
C ALA A 19 -6.98 -5.41 4.25
N MET A 20 -7.20 -5.70 2.97
CA MET A 20 -7.21 -7.06 2.45
C MET A 20 -5.85 -7.42 1.90
N THR A 21 -5.29 -8.54 2.34
CA THR A 21 -4.01 -9.04 1.84
C THR A 21 -4.20 -10.36 1.13
N GLU A 22 -3.23 -10.68 0.25
CA GLU A 22 -3.25 -11.93 -0.50
C GLU A 22 -2.91 -13.12 0.38
N GLU A 23 -2.00 -12.93 1.34
CA GLU A 23 -1.44 -14.05 2.11
C GLU A 23 -2.28 -14.44 3.32
N VAL A 24 -2.87 -13.45 4.00
CA VAL A 24 -3.53 -13.72 5.29
C VAL A 24 -4.93 -13.10 5.40
N GLY A 25 -5.46 -12.57 4.30
CA GLY A 25 -6.77 -11.94 4.35
C GLY A 25 -6.73 -10.58 5.02
N VAL A 26 -7.75 -10.26 5.81
CA VAL A 26 -7.90 -8.94 6.41
C VAL A 26 -6.91 -8.75 7.55
N VAL A 27 -6.22 -7.60 7.53
CA VAL A 27 -5.35 -7.16 8.63
C VAL A 27 -5.89 -5.83 9.16
N THR A 28 -5.75 -5.61 10.47
CA THR A 28 -6.30 -4.43 11.15
C THR A 28 -5.26 -3.85 12.09
N GLY A 29 -5.59 -2.71 12.71
CA GLY A 29 -4.71 -2.06 13.68
C GLY A 29 -3.69 -1.16 13.01
N ASP A 30 -2.56 -0.97 13.68
CA ASP A 30 -1.51 -0.09 13.17
C ASP A 30 -0.70 -0.83 12.11
N LEU A 31 -0.70 -0.29 10.90
CA LEU A 31 -0.04 -0.89 9.74
C LEU A 31 0.99 0.07 9.16
N THR A 32 2.06 -0.50 8.63
CA THR A 32 3.03 0.25 7.82
C THR A 32 2.77 -0.12 6.37
N VAL A 33 2.57 0.89 5.52
CA VAL A 33 2.29 0.71 4.10
C VAL A 33 3.51 1.15 3.32
N VAL A 34 4.00 0.28 2.43
CA VAL A 34 5.15 0.59 1.57
C VAL A 34 4.74 0.40 0.12
N THR A 35 4.94 1.44 -0.68
CA THR A 35 4.68 1.43 -2.11
C THR A 35 6.02 1.57 -2.82
N THR A 36 6.35 0.62 -3.70
CA THR A 36 7.65 0.58 -4.37
C THR A 36 7.46 0.46 -5.88
N ARG A 37 8.14 1.33 -6.63
CA ARG A 37 8.12 1.26 -8.09
C ARG A 37 8.98 0.12 -8.58
N LEU A 38 8.46 -0.67 -9.50
CA LEU A 38 9.18 -1.76 -10.15
C LEU A 38 9.85 -1.28 -11.44
N PRO A 39 10.85 -2.02 -11.93
CA PRO A 39 11.52 -1.64 -13.19
C PRO A 39 10.59 -1.55 -14.39
N ASP A 40 9.46 -2.29 -14.38
CA ASP A 40 8.51 -2.26 -15.49
C ASP A 40 7.52 -1.08 -15.40
N GLY A 41 7.68 -0.20 -14.42
CA GLY A 41 6.84 0.96 -14.26
C GLY A 41 5.61 0.75 -13.40
N ARG A 42 5.31 -0.49 -13.01
CA ARG A 42 4.24 -0.75 -12.05
C ARG A 42 4.75 -0.56 -10.63
N ALA A 43 3.88 -0.74 -9.66
CA ALA A 43 4.26 -0.58 -8.26
C ALA A 43 3.73 -1.74 -7.43
N THR A 44 4.53 -2.18 -6.48
CA THR A 44 4.04 -3.11 -5.45
C THR A 44 3.57 -2.31 -4.25
N VAL A 45 2.54 -2.82 -3.57
CA VAL A 45 2.04 -2.24 -2.34
C VAL A 45 2.02 -3.34 -1.29
N ARG A 46 2.75 -3.13 -0.22
CA ARG A 46 2.86 -4.10 0.86
C ARG A 46 2.50 -3.46 2.17
N VAL A 47 1.98 -4.27 3.08
CA VAL A 47 1.63 -3.82 4.42
C VAL A 47 2.25 -4.75 5.44
N GLN A 48 2.47 -4.21 6.63
CA GLN A 48 3.04 -4.94 7.74
C GLN A 48 2.38 -4.43 9.02
N TYR A 49 2.12 -5.31 9.96
CA TYR A 49 1.78 -4.84 11.31
C TYR A 49 2.97 -4.02 11.80
N THR A 50 2.75 -2.78 12.21
CA THR A 50 3.83 -1.90 12.60
C THR A 50 4.67 -2.53 13.69
N GLY A 51 5.98 -2.63 13.43
CA GLY A 51 6.92 -3.25 14.35
C GLY A 51 7.11 -4.75 14.17
N ALA A 52 6.29 -5.41 13.32
CA ALA A 52 6.47 -6.83 13.02
C ALA A 52 7.48 -7.00 11.89
N GLU A 53 7.81 -8.26 11.57
CA GLU A 53 8.82 -8.55 10.56
C GLU A 53 8.23 -8.98 9.22
N GLU A 54 7.03 -9.55 9.23
CA GLU A 54 6.45 -10.10 8.00
C GLU A 54 5.73 -9.03 7.20
N TRP A 55 5.86 -9.10 5.88
CA TRP A 55 5.20 -8.22 4.94
C TRP A 55 4.15 -9.00 4.16
N TYR A 56 3.03 -8.34 3.90
CA TYR A 56 1.92 -8.94 3.15
C TYR A 56 1.62 -8.07 1.94
N THR A 57 1.14 -8.70 0.88
CA THR A 57 0.79 -8.03 -0.36
C THR A 57 -0.63 -7.49 -0.25
N LEU A 58 -0.80 -6.18 -0.42
CA LEU A 58 -2.14 -5.61 -0.47
C LEU A 58 -2.81 -6.06 -1.76
N THR A 59 -4.05 -6.51 -1.66
CA THR A 59 -4.79 -7.00 -2.82
C THR A 59 -4.88 -5.91 -3.89
N GLY A 60 -4.60 -6.27 -5.14
CA GLY A 60 -4.49 -5.32 -6.24
C GLY A 60 -3.07 -4.98 -6.61
N SER A 61 -2.10 -5.39 -5.79
CA SER A 61 -0.67 -5.20 -6.09
C SER A 61 -0.17 -6.40 -6.90
N PRO A 62 0.72 -6.21 -7.89
CA PRO A 62 1.23 -4.92 -8.35
C PRO A 62 0.20 -4.16 -9.18
N ALA A 63 0.30 -2.85 -9.18
CA ALA A 63 -0.66 -1.98 -9.82
C ALA A 63 0.05 -0.98 -10.74
N ASP A 64 -0.69 -0.47 -11.71
CA ASP A 64 -0.16 0.59 -12.57
C ASP A 64 0.03 1.87 -11.76
N VAL A 65 1.10 2.59 -12.07
CA VAL A 65 1.32 3.90 -11.47
C VAL A 65 0.49 4.92 -12.25
N PRO A 66 -0.38 5.69 -11.57
CA PRO A 66 -1.21 6.67 -12.29
C PRO A 66 -0.37 7.80 -12.87
N PRO A 67 -0.94 8.57 -13.81
CA PRO A 67 -0.21 9.71 -14.40
C PRO A 67 0.32 10.70 -13.37
N ASP A 68 -0.34 10.82 -12.22
CA ASP A 68 0.08 11.72 -11.15
C ASP A 68 1.28 11.19 -10.37
N GLY A 69 1.73 9.98 -10.63
CA GLY A 69 2.97 9.46 -10.08
C GLY A 69 2.80 8.52 -8.91
N LEU A 70 3.94 8.02 -8.44
CA LEU A 70 3.99 7.02 -7.39
C LEU A 70 3.45 7.55 -6.06
N GLU A 71 3.78 8.81 -5.73
CA GLU A 71 3.29 9.39 -4.48
C GLU A 71 1.78 9.46 -4.45
N ALA A 72 1.16 9.81 -5.58
CA ALA A 72 -0.30 9.88 -5.66
C ALA A 72 -0.91 8.51 -5.38
N LEU A 73 -0.33 7.44 -5.95
CA LEU A 73 -0.79 6.09 -5.68
C LEU A 73 -0.63 5.76 -4.20
N HIS A 74 0.53 6.06 -3.64
CA HIS A 74 0.81 5.77 -2.23
C HIS A 74 -0.18 6.47 -1.31
N LEU A 75 -0.45 7.76 -1.55
CA LEU A 75 -1.39 8.51 -0.72
C LEU A 75 -2.81 7.97 -0.85
N ALA A 76 -3.18 7.53 -2.04
CA ALA A 76 -4.50 6.92 -2.24
C ALA A 76 -4.62 5.61 -1.46
N VAL A 77 -3.55 4.80 -1.44
CA VAL A 77 -3.53 3.56 -0.66
C VAL A 77 -3.66 3.87 0.83
N VAL A 78 -2.86 4.82 1.34
CA VAL A 78 -2.90 5.18 2.75
C VAL A 78 -4.31 5.64 3.14
N ARG A 79 -4.93 6.45 2.28
CA ARG A 79 -6.30 6.93 2.54
C ARG A 79 -7.30 5.77 2.56
N ALA A 80 -7.16 4.82 1.61
CA ALA A 80 -8.05 3.67 1.56
C ALA A 80 -7.93 2.81 2.82
N VAL A 81 -6.69 2.57 3.28
CA VAL A 81 -6.45 1.80 4.50
C VAL A 81 -7.05 2.52 5.71
N ARG A 82 -6.90 3.84 5.78
CA ARG A 82 -7.45 4.62 6.88
C ARG A 82 -8.97 4.53 6.92
N GLN A 83 -9.62 4.46 5.77
CA GLN A 83 -11.07 4.27 5.70
C GLN A 83 -11.47 2.86 6.09
N GLY A 84 -10.64 1.86 5.78
CA GLY A 84 -10.92 0.47 6.09
C GLY A 84 -11.82 -0.18 5.06
N GLY A 85 -12.71 -1.07 5.53
CA GLY A 85 -13.66 -1.74 4.64
C GLY A 85 -13.00 -2.75 3.72
N GLU A 86 -12.01 -3.50 4.22
CA GLU A 86 -11.25 -4.45 3.41
C GLU A 86 -10.54 -3.72 2.26
N ALA A 87 -9.80 -2.67 2.62
CA ALA A 87 -9.14 -1.81 1.64
C ALA A 87 -8.22 -2.61 0.71
N VAL A 88 -8.24 -2.24 -0.57
CA VAL A 88 -7.36 -2.80 -1.60
C VAL A 88 -6.69 -1.63 -2.31
N VAL A 89 -5.76 -1.95 -3.22
CA VAL A 89 -5.13 -0.89 -4.00
C VAL A 89 -6.21 -0.20 -4.85
N PRO A 90 -6.40 1.13 -4.69
CA PRO A 90 -7.43 1.85 -5.45
C PRO A 90 -7.19 1.75 -6.95
N GLY A 91 -8.26 1.61 -7.71
CA GLY A 91 -8.19 1.55 -9.16
C GLY A 91 -7.84 0.19 -9.73
N SER A 92 -7.70 -0.80 -8.86
CA SER A 92 -7.36 -2.15 -9.31
C SER A 92 -8.61 -3.03 -9.45
#